data_4f3e0dc5d5b0252761e09256a8726298
#
_entry.id   4f3e0dc5d5b0252761e09256a8726298
#
_cell.length_a   1.000
_cell.length_b   1.000
_cell.length_c   1.000
_cell.angle_alpha   90.00
_cell.angle_beta   90.00
_cell.angle_gamma   90.00
#
_symmetry.space_group_name_H-M   'P 1'
#
loop_
_entity.id
_entity.type
_entity.pdbx_description
1 polymer ?
#
loop_
_entity_poly.entity_id
_entity_poly.type
_entity_poly.pdbx_seq_one_letter_code
_entity_poly.pdbx_strand_id
1 'polypeptide(L)'
;MPLYKNQDKQLLHIHIPKTGGTSITSVLTTRGVNVSFMQKASHPKYGDVPPQHMSIENTKKFFDLEKIESFTVMRDPWHRTVSEYVWRTRSNNFSAMDKWLRDILKDIDHNEFQNHFLPQCRFIDQNVKVFNYECWDDICRYVGDKLGIERFEVTERKQKRLDYELPSIEILDTGTRKLWEKLYQQDFELFLTK
;
A
#
# COMPACT_ATOMS: atom_id res chain seq x y z
N MET A 1 3.79 -2.95 8.63
CA MET A 1 4.36 -3.92 7.68
C MET A 1 4.16 -5.31 8.21
N PRO A 2 3.29 -6.08 7.59
CA PRO A 2 3.09 -7.45 8.02
C PRO A 2 4.38 -8.27 7.82
N LEU A 3 4.79 -8.95 8.87
CA LEU A 3 5.74 -10.04 8.79
C LEU A 3 4.94 -11.34 8.85
N TYR A 4 4.95 -12.08 7.77
CA TYR A 4 4.32 -13.39 7.64
C TYR A 4 5.29 -14.48 8.04
N LYS A 5 4.82 -15.43 8.83
CA LYS A 5 5.61 -16.61 9.25
C LYS A 5 4.79 -17.88 9.10
N ASN A 6 5.37 -18.86 8.41
CA ASN A 6 4.83 -20.20 8.28
C ASN A 6 5.97 -21.20 8.55
N GLN A 7 5.89 -21.95 9.64
CA GLN A 7 6.98 -22.80 10.13
C GLN A 7 8.31 -22.01 10.25
N ASP A 8 9.35 -22.44 9.56
CA ASP A 8 10.70 -21.82 9.49
C ASP A 8 10.82 -20.71 8.44
N LYS A 9 9.80 -20.56 7.58
CA LYS A 9 9.79 -19.56 6.51
C LYS A 9 9.21 -18.23 6.98
N GLN A 10 9.78 -17.15 6.48
CA GLN A 10 9.29 -15.80 6.76
C GLN A 10 9.38 -14.91 5.52
N LEU A 11 8.43 -13.97 5.44
CA LEU A 11 8.33 -13.03 4.34
C LEU A 11 7.81 -11.67 4.86
N LEU A 12 8.55 -10.61 4.57
CA LEU A 12 8.19 -9.25 4.97
C LEU A 12 7.42 -8.58 3.84
N HIS A 13 6.21 -8.09 4.14
CA HIS A 13 5.42 -7.29 3.21
C HIS A 13 5.58 -5.81 3.53
N ILE A 14 6.28 -5.07 2.69
CA ILE A 14 6.33 -3.60 2.77
C ILE A 14 4.97 -3.08 2.30
N HIS A 15 4.05 -2.87 3.25
CA HIS A 15 2.66 -2.62 2.93
C HIS A 15 2.42 -1.15 2.60
N ILE A 16 2.35 -0.83 1.33
CA ILE A 16 1.86 0.45 0.83
C ILE A 16 0.33 0.53 1.05
N PRO A 17 -0.19 1.60 1.67
CA PRO A 17 -1.65 1.73 1.82
C PRO A 17 -2.40 1.72 0.49
N LYS A 18 -3.55 1.06 0.44
CA LYS A 18 -4.46 0.97 -0.73
C LYS A 18 -3.96 0.15 -1.92
N THR A 19 -3.00 -0.73 -1.69
CA THR A 19 -2.48 -1.67 -2.69
C THR A 19 -2.88 -3.13 -2.44
N GLY A 20 -3.93 -3.37 -1.65
CA GLY A 20 -4.49 -4.71 -1.44
C GLY A 20 -3.84 -5.54 -0.33
N GLY A 21 -2.92 -4.97 0.46
CA GLY A 21 -2.23 -5.70 1.52
C GLY A 21 -3.14 -6.32 2.59
N THR A 22 -4.28 -5.69 2.89
CA THR A 22 -5.29 -6.26 3.79
C THR A 22 -5.89 -7.55 3.22
N SER A 23 -6.11 -7.63 1.90
CA SER A 23 -6.64 -8.81 1.24
C SER A 23 -5.63 -9.97 1.30
N ILE A 24 -4.35 -9.69 1.01
CA ILE A 24 -3.26 -10.68 1.15
C ILE A 24 -3.21 -11.19 2.59
N THR A 25 -3.10 -10.29 3.56
CA THR A 25 -3.03 -10.65 4.98
C THR A 25 -4.21 -11.50 5.42
N SER A 26 -5.42 -11.15 4.99
CA SER A 26 -6.62 -11.89 5.33
C SER A 26 -6.60 -13.32 4.81
N VAL A 27 -6.23 -13.54 3.55
CA VAL A 27 -6.15 -14.89 2.97
C VAL A 27 -5.05 -15.70 3.66
N LEU A 28 -3.89 -15.10 3.93
CA LEU A 28 -2.80 -15.80 4.62
C LEU A 28 -3.19 -16.20 6.05
N THR A 29 -3.89 -15.33 6.77
CA THR A 29 -4.37 -15.63 8.13
C THR A 29 -5.37 -16.78 8.14
N THR A 30 -6.30 -16.86 7.18
CA THR A 30 -7.25 -17.98 7.07
C THR A 30 -6.56 -19.30 6.73
N ARG A 31 -5.32 -19.26 6.24
CA ARG A 31 -4.49 -20.43 5.96
C ARG A 31 -3.53 -20.78 7.10
N GLY A 32 -3.70 -20.17 8.26
CA GLY A 32 -2.89 -20.44 9.45
C GLY A 32 -1.51 -19.77 9.47
N VAL A 33 -1.21 -18.86 8.53
CA VAL A 33 0.03 -18.09 8.54
C VAL A 33 -0.01 -17.09 9.69
N ASN A 34 1.02 -17.09 10.52
CA ASN A 34 1.18 -16.13 11.61
C ASN A 34 1.56 -14.76 11.05
N VAL A 35 0.91 -13.71 11.56
CA VAL A 35 1.13 -12.33 11.12
C VAL A 35 1.49 -11.45 12.30
N SER A 36 2.60 -10.73 12.18
CA SER A 36 3.03 -9.73 13.16
C SER A 36 3.23 -8.36 12.49
N PHE A 37 3.47 -7.31 13.28
CA PHE A 37 3.63 -5.92 12.80
C PHE A 37 2.40 -5.37 12.04
N MET A 38 1.19 -5.78 12.46
CA MET A 38 -0.09 -5.33 11.90
C MET A 38 -0.83 -4.33 12.79
N GLN A 39 -0.17 -3.78 13.80
CA GLN A 39 -0.78 -2.79 14.70
C GLN A 39 -1.23 -1.57 13.89
N LYS A 40 -2.44 -1.10 14.18
CA LYS A 40 -3.07 0.04 13.53
C LYS A 40 -2.85 1.36 14.27
N ALA A 41 -2.37 1.30 15.50
CA ALA A 41 -2.04 2.46 16.30
C ALA A 41 -0.52 2.70 16.30
N SER A 42 -0.12 3.95 16.36
CA SER A 42 1.27 4.31 16.64
C SER A 42 1.69 3.79 18.01
N HIS A 43 2.94 3.45 18.16
CA HIS A 43 3.51 3.00 19.42
C HIS A 43 4.91 3.58 19.56
N PRO A 44 5.34 4.06 20.75
CA PRO A 44 6.64 4.71 20.96
C PRO A 44 7.84 3.92 20.38
N LYS A 45 7.76 2.59 20.41
CA LYS A 45 8.78 1.70 19.83
C LYS A 45 8.90 1.81 18.31
N TYR A 46 7.83 2.17 17.59
CA TYR A 46 7.77 2.15 16.13
C TYR A 46 7.64 3.54 15.51
N GLY A 47 7.61 4.61 16.35
CA GLY A 47 7.44 6.00 15.93
C GLY A 47 5.97 6.39 15.76
N ASP A 48 5.74 7.52 15.09
CA ASP A 48 4.41 8.15 15.01
C ASP A 48 3.47 7.48 14.00
N VAL A 49 3.99 6.56 13.19
CA VAL A 49 3.21 5.83 12.18
C VAL A 49 3.00 4.38 12.62
N PRO A 50 1.79 3.81 12.42
CA PRO A 50 1.54 2.41 12.73
C PRO A 50 2.52 1.48 12.00
N PRO A 51 2.99 0.40 12.66
CA PRO A 51 3.92 -0.56 12.07
C PRO A 51 3.49 -1.11 10.73
N GLN A 52 2.18 -1.21 10.47
CA GLN A 52 1.68 -1.72 9.20
C GLN A 52 2.00 -0.84 7.99
N HIS A 53 2.27 0.47 8.17
CA HIS A 53 2.49 1.43 7.07
C HIS A 53 3.82 2.19 7.19
N MET A 54 4.83 1.61 7.83
CA MET A 54 6.15 2.24 7.92
C MET A 54 6.76 2.47 6.53
N SER A 55 7.43 3.61 6.34
CA SER A 55 8.29 3.84 5.18
C SER A 55 9.46 2.87 5.15
N ILE A 56 10.16 2.77 4.03
CA ILE A 56 11.35 1.93 3.93
C ILE A 56 12.45 2.34 4.91
N GLU A 57 12.62 3.65 5.12
CA GLU A 57 13.58 4.19 6.08
C GLU A 57 13.30 3.72 7.52
N ASN A 58 12.02 3.79 7.94
CA ASN A 58 11.62 3.30 9.24
C ASN A 58 11.71 1.78 9.35
N THR A 59 11.44 1.07 8.26
CA THR A 59 11.57 -0.38 8.19
C THR A 59 12.97 -0.88 8.48
N LYS A 60 13.98 -0.23 7.88
CA LYS A 60 15.39 -0.56 8.05
C LYS A 60 15.89 -0.44 9.49
N LYS A 61 15.15 0.27 10.36
CA LYS A 61 15.47 0.33 11.80
C LYS A 61 15.13 -0.98 12.54
N PHE A 62 14.30 -1.84 11.95
CA PHE A 62 13.80 -3.07 12.58
C PHE A 62 14.14 -4.33 11.80
N PHE A 63 14.42 -4.22 10.51
CA PHE A 63 14.66 -5.34 9.62
C PHE A 63 15.90 -5.10 8.76
N ASP A 64 16.76 -6.09 8.71
CA ASP A 64 17.87 -6.16 7.75
C ASP A 64 17.30 -6.70 6.42
N LEU A 65 17.08 -5.81 5.47
CA LEU A 65 16.45 -6.16 4.18
C LEU A 65 17.38 -6.95 3.25
N GLU A 66 18.67 -7.09 3.59
CA GLU A 66 19.59 -7.97 2.86
C GLU A 66 19.43 -9.44 3.30
N LYS A 67 18.92 -9.65 4.52
CA LYS A 67 18.76 -10.97 5.12
C LYS A 67 17.33 -11.49 5.17
N ILE A 68 16.34 -10.61 4.95
CA ILE A 68 14.93 -11.00 4.95
C ILE A 68 14.33 -10.82 3.55
N GLU A 69 13.74 -11.89 3.04
CA GLU A 69 12.93 -11.79 1.82
C GLU A 69 11.79 -10.80 2.02
N SER A 70 11.66 -9.85 1.11
CA SER A 70 10.65 -8.81 1.21
C SER A 70 10.01 -8.47 -0.13
N PHE A 71 8.76 -8.06 -0.09
CA PHE A 71 8.03 -7.62 -1.27
C PHE A 71 7.10 -6.45 -0.96
N THR A 72 6.71 -5.77 -2.01
CA THR A 72 5.68 -4.74 -2.00
C THR A 72 4.81 -4.81 -3.26
N VAL A 73 3.63 -4.22 -3.18
CA VAL A 73 2.73 -4.09 -4.32
C VAL A 73 2.54 -2.61 -4.60
N MET A 74 2.87 -2.18 -5.81
CA MET A 74 2.59 -0.84 -6.33
C MET A 74 1.28 -0.83 -7.09
N ARG A 75 0.59 0.29 -7.02
CA ARG A 75 -0.62 0.56 -7.78
C ARG A 75 -0.45 1.84 -8.55
N ASP A 76 -1.18 1.99 -9.68
CA ASP A 76 -1.28 3.28 -10.36
C ASP A 76 -1.58 4.39 -9.34
N PRO A 77 -0.81 5.50 -9.34
CA PRO A 77 -0.95 6.55 -8.32
C PRO A 77 -2.34 7.19 -8.28
N TRP A 78 -3.00 7.34 -9.46
CA TRP A 78 -4.35 7.89 -9.51
C TRP A 78 -5.38 6.90 -8.95
N HIS A 79 -5.31 5.64 -9.35
CA HIS A 79 -6.16 4.58 -8.82
C HIS A 79 -6.01 4.42 -7.29
N ARG A 80 -4.79 4.59 -6.78
CA ARG A 80 -4.51 4.59 -5.34
C ARG A 80 -5.18 5.76 -4.64
N THR A 81 -5.06 6.97 -5.20
CA THR A 81 -5.67 8.20 -4.65
C THR A 81 -7.20 8.12 -4.63
N VAL A 82 -7.82 7.65 -5.72
CA VAL A 82 -9.27 7.42 -5.76
C VAL A 82 -9.70 6.38 -4.72
N SER A 83 -8.95 5.29 -4.58
CA SER A 83 -9.23 4.27 -3.56
C SER A 83 -9.14 4.83 -2.13
N GLU A 84 -8.26 5.78 -1.88
CA GLU A 84 -8.15 6.46 -0.59
C GLU A 84 -9.33 7.40 -0.35
N TYR A 85 -9.72 8.18 -1.36
CA TYR A 85 -10.90 9.05 -1.30
C TYR A 85 -12.15 8.25 -0.91
N VAL A 86 -12.46 7.20 -1.66
CA VAL A 86 -13.63 6.34 -1.40
C VAL A 86 -13.57 5.71 -0.01
N TRP A 87 -12.40 5.29 0.42
CA TRP A 87 -12.24 4.68 1.74
C TRP A 87 -12.48 5.68 2.89
N ARG A 88 -11.99 6.91 2.79
CA ARG A 88 -12.15 7.93 3.83
C ARG A 88 -13.53 8.53 3.86
N THR A 89 -14.07 8.89 2.70
CA THR A 89 -15.36 9.59 2.60
C THR A 89 -16.55 8.64 2.68
N ARG A 90 -16.35 7.34 2.46
CA ARG A 90 -17.43 6.35 2.32
C ARG A 90 -18.38 6.66 1.18
N SER A 91 -17.91 7.38 0.18
CA SER A 91 -18.68 7.86 -0.96
C SER A 91 -18.00 7.51 -2.28
N ASN A 92 -18.80 7.23 -3.28
CA ASN A 92 -18.39 7.13 -4.68
C ASN A 92 -18.86 8.36 -5.50
N ASN A 93 -19.30 9.42 -4.83
CA ASN A 93 -19.59 10.70 -5.47
C ASN A 93 -18.29 11.52 -5.49
N PHE A 94 -17.72 11.70 -6.68
CA PHE A 94 -16.43 12.38 -6.88
C PHE A 94 -16.54 13.91 -7.04
N SER A 95 -17.73 14.49 -6.96
CA SER A 95 -17.92 15.95 -7.13
C SER A 95 -17.13 16.79 -6.11
N ALA A 96 -16.86 16.24 -4.92
CA ALA A 96 -16.08 16.91 -3.88
C ALA A 96 -14.59 16.52 -3.86
N MET A 97 -14.14 15.64 -4.77
CA MET A 97 -12.80 15.06 -4.70
C MET A 97 -11.70 16.10 -4.93
N ASP A 98 -11.89 17.04 -5.83
CA ASP A 98 -10.92 18.11 -6.07
C ASP A 98 -10.67 18.94 -4.82
N LYS A 99 -11.75 19.45 -4.20
CA LYS A 99 -11.63 20.21 -2.96
C LYS A 99 -10.99 19.40 -1.85
N TRP A 100 -11.43 18.17 -1.66
CA TRP A 100 -10.91 17.26 -0.64
C TRP A 100 -9.39 17.02 -0.81
N LEU A 101 -8.95 16.73 -2.04
CA LEU A 101 -7.55 16.47 -2.33
C LEU A 101 -6.71 17.73 -2.18
N ARG A 102 -7.18 18.86 -2.65
CA ARG A 102 -6.51 20.17 -2.52
C ARG A 102 -6.28 20.54 -1.06
N ASP A 103 -7.29 20.35 -0.22
CA ASP A 103 -7.19 20.67 1.21
C ASP A 103 -6.12 19.81 1.90
N ILE A 104 -5.99 18.53 1.51
CA ILE A 104 -4.94 17.64 2.00
C ILE A 104 -3.55 18.04 1.47
N LEU A 105 -3.43 18.31 0.17
CA LEU A 105 -2.14 18.56 -0.47
C LEU A 105 -1.49 19.88 -0.10
N LYS A 106 -2.26 20.85 0.42
CA LYS A 106 -1.73 22.15 0.84
C LYS A 106 -0.81 22.08 2.05
N ASP A 107 -1.14 21.20 2.99
CA ASP A 107 -0.40 21.08 4.25
C ASP A 107 -0.41 19.60 4.70
N ILE A 108 0.23 18.77 3.88
CA ILE A 108 0.19 17.33 4.09
C ILE A 108 1.13 16.90 5.23
N ASP A 109 0.57 16.46 6.34
CA ASP A 109 1.29 15.68 7.35
C ASP A 109 1.10 14.17 7.09
N HIS A 110 2.16 13.54 6.60
CA HIS A 110 2.15 12.10 6.34
C HIS A 110 1.92 11.26 7.60
N ASN A 111 2.33 11.73 8.77
CA ASN A 111 2.13 11.02 10.04
C ASN A 111 0.66 11.04 10.46
N GLU A 112 0.00 12.20 10.35
CA GLU A 112 -1.44 12.33 10.62
C GLU A 112 -2.26 11.37 9.75
N PHE A 113 -1.88 11.24 8.49
CA PHE A 113 -2.53 10.32 7.55
C PHE A 113 -1.95 8.90 7.57
N GLN A 114 -1.12 8.55 8.55
CA GLN A 114 -0.54 7.21 8.70
C GLN A 114 0.14 6.70 7.41
N ASN A 115 0.85 7.58 6.71
CA ASN A 115 1.52 7.33 5.44
C ASN A 115 0.57 6.97 4.26
N HIS A 116 -0.74 7.19 4.38
CA HIS A 116 -1.67 6.90 3.29
C HIS A 116 -1.44 7.76 2.04
N PHE A 117 -0.89 8.96 2.19
CA PHE A 117 -0.52 9.86 1.09
C PHE A 117 0.99 9.88 0.79
N LEU A 118 1.79 9.15 1.57
CA LEU A 118 3.22 9.06 1.30
C LEU A 118 3.43 8.43 -0.09
N PRO A 119 4.29 9.01 -0.95
CA PRO A 119 4.61 8.42 -2.25
C PRO A 119 5.10 6.98 -2.13
N GLN A 120 4.72 6.14 -3.09
CA GLN A 120 5.02 4.71 -3.05
C GLN A 120 6.53 4.43 -3.14
N CYS A 121 7.27 5.28 -3.85
CA CYS A 121 8.73 5.23 -3.91
C CYS A 121 9.39 5.25 -2.52
N ARG A 122 8.76 5.86 -1.51
CA ARG A 122 9.25 5.90 -0.13
C ARG A 122 9.10 4.56 0.62
N PHE A 123 8.50 3.57 0.00
CA PHE A 123 8.36 2.19 0.51
C PHE A 123 9.24 1.19 -0.24
N ILE A 124 10.03 1.63 -1.22
CA ILE A 124 10.80 0.77 -2.12
C ILE A 124 12.29 0.88 -1.83
N ASP A 125 12.96 -0.26 -1.90
CA ASP A 125 14.39 -0.40 -1.80
C ASP A 125 14.87 -1.44 -2.84
N GLN A 126 16.16 -1.44 -3.15
CA GLN A 126 16.74 -2.39 -4.12
C GLN A 126 16.57 -3.86 -3.71
N ASN A 127 16.43 -4.13 -2.40
CA ASN A 127 16.27 -5.48 -1.85
C ASN A 127 14.79 -5.89 -1.73
N VAL A 128 13.85 -5.03 -2.14
CA VAL A 128 12.41 -5.31 -2.07
C VAL A 128 11.89 -5.74 -3.43
N LYS A 129 11.30 -6.93 -3.52
CA LYS A 129 10.60 -7.37 -4.74
C LYS A 129 9.35 -6.55 -4.97
N VAL A 130 9.29 -5.82 -6.08
CA VAL A 130 8.14 -4.97 -6.43
C VAL A 130 7.23 -5.70 -7.39
N PHE A 131 5.93 -5.69 -7.12
CA PHE A 131 4.87 -6.19 -8.00
C PHE A 131 3.92 -5.06 -8.39
N ASN A 132 3.36 -5.15 -9.60
CA ASN A 132 2.25 -4.31 -10.00
C ASN A 132 0.94 -4.87 -9.42
N TYR A 133 0.05 -3.99 -8.97
CA TYR A 133 -1.27 -4.34 -8.42
C TYR A 133 -2.14 -5.18 -9.35
N GLU A 134 -1.93 -5.11 -10.64
CA GLU A 134 -2.69 -5.91 -11.62
C GLU A 134 -2.17 -7.35 -11.75
N CYS A 135 -0.97 -7.66 -11.23
CA CYS A 135 -0.32 -8.97 -11.35
C CYS A 135 -0.63 -9.90 -10.16
N TRP A 136 -1.91 -10.09 -9.81
CA TRP A 136 -2.30 -10.87 -8.63
C TRP A 136 -1.82 -12.32 -8.65
N ASP A 137 -1.82 -12.96 -9.81
CA ASP A 137 -1.35 -14.35 -9.94
C ASP A 137 0.14 -14.48 -9.59
N ASP A 138 0.96 -13.52 -10.02
CA ASP A 138 2.39 -13.51 -9.72
C ASP A 138 2.64 -13.21 -8.24
N ILE A 139 1.87 -12.29 -7.65
CA ILE A 139 1.94 -11.97 -6.22
C ILE A 139 1.59 -13.21 -5.41
N CYS A 140 0.48 -13.86 -5.69
CA CYS A 140 0.02 -15.03 -4.95
C CYS A 140 0.99 -16.21 -5.08
N ARG A 141 1.54 -16.43 -6.29
CA ARG A 141 2.56 -17.45 -6.53
C ARG A 141 3.81 -17.17 -5.73
N TYR A 142 4.38 -15.96 -5.84
CA TYR A 142 5.59 -15.58 -5.12
C TYR A 142 5.43 -15.74 -3.60
N VAL A 143 4.35 -15.22 -3.04
CA VAL A 143 4.07 -15.30 -1.60
C VAL A 143 3.89 -16.75 -1.16
N GLY A 144 3.19 -17.57 -1.96
CA GLY A 144 3.01 -19.00 -1.72
C GLY A 144 4.34 -19.75 -1.68
N ASP A 145 5.17 -19.55 -2.69
CA ASP A 145 6.49 -20.19 -2.80
C ASP A 145 7.40 -19.82 -1.61
N LYS A 146 7.46 -18.50 -1.28
CA LYS A 146 8.30 -18.02 -0.17
C LYS A 146 7.84 -18.51 1.20
N LEU A 147 6.54 -18.68 1.41
CA LEU A 147 5.99 -19.20 2.66
C LEU A 147 5.81 -20.72 2.68
N GLY A 148 6.02 -21.42 1.55
CA GLY A 148 5.81 -22.85 1.43
C GLY A 148 4.37 -23.27 1.67
N ILE A 149 3.44 -22.48 1.19
CA ILE A 149 2.00 -22.80 1.22
C ILE A 149 1.49 -23.07 -0.19
N GLU A 150 0.42 -23.85 -0.29
CA GLU A 150 -0.22 -24.09 -1.57
C GLU A 150 -0.66 -22.78 -2.24
N ARG A 151 -0.73 -22.81 -3.58
CA ARG A 151 -1.22 -21.68 -4.37
C ARG A 151 -2.55 -21.18 -3.81
N PHE A 152 -2.65 -19.88 -3.69
CA PHE A 152 -3.89 -19.22 -3.24
C PHE A 152 -4.26 -18.11 -4.22
N GLU A 153 -5.52 -17.72 -4.13
CA GLU A 153 -6.07 -16.62 -4.90
C GLU A 153 -6.62 -15.56 -3.94
N VAL A 154 -6.50 -14.32 -4.33
CA VAL A 154 -7.15 -13.20 -3.65
C VAL A 154 -8.45 -12.89 -4.39
N THR A 155 -9.48 -13.71 -4.16
CA THR A 155 -10.79 -13.59 -4.82
C THR A 155 -11.65 -12.48 -4.25
N GLU A 156 -11.46 -12.14 -2.97
CA GLU A 156 -12.21 -11.07 -2.32
C GLU A 156 -11.35 -9.85 -2.06
N ARG A 157 -11.64 -8.77 -2.73
CA ARG A 157 -11.13 -7.45 -2.38
C ARG A 157 -11.87 -6.95 -1.13
N LYS A 158 -11.48 -7.40 0.06
CA LYS A 158 -12.19 -7.19 1.35
C LYS A 158 -12.51 -5.72 1.69
N GLN A 159 -11.99 -4.76 0.93
CA GLN A 159 -12.28 -3.35 1.12
C GLN A 159 -12.91 -2.69 -0.10
N LYS A 160 -13.40 -3.44 -1.07
CA LYS A 160 -14.28 -2.89 -2.11
C LYS A 160 -15.66 -2.60 -1.49
N ARG A 161 -15.72 -1.50 -0.75
CA ARG A 161 -16.95 -1.10 -0.02
C ARG A 161 -18.02 -0.54 -0.93
N LEU A 162 -17.62 -0.01 -2.07
CA LEU A 162 -18.52 0.60 -3.06
C LEU A 162 -18.03 0.20 -4.45
N ASP A 163 -18.95 -0.15 -5.31
CA ASP A 163 -18.70 -0.23 -6.74
C ASP A 163 -18.71 1.19 -7.32
N TYR A 164 -17.68 1.51 -8.09
CA TYR A 164 -17.56 2.80 -8.77
C TYR A 164 -16.77 2.63 -10.07
N GLU A 165 -17.13 3.42 -11.06
CA GLU A 165 -16.27 3.66 -12.21
C GLU A 165 -15.16 4.62 -11.80
N LEU A 166 -13.94 4.32 -12.24
CA LEU A 166 -12.78 5.14 -11.93
C LEU A 166 -12.96 6.51 -12.61
N PRO A 167 -12.98 7.62 -11.85
CA PRO A 167 -13.09 8.93 -12.45
C PRO A 167 -11.82 9.29 -13.21
N SER A 168 -11.96 10.07 -14.30
CA SER A 168 -10.80 10.68 -14.96
C SER A 168 -10.09 11.64 -14.00
N ILE A 169 -8.76 11.79 -14.15
CA ILE A 169 -7.98 12.79 -13.41
C ILE A 169 -8.41 14.23 -13.77
N GLU A 170 -9.09 14.42 -14.90
CA GLU A 170 -9.59 15.71 -15.35
C GLU A 170 -10.69 16.30 -14.44
N ILE A 171 -11.19 15.54 -13.45
CA ILE A 171 -12.07 16.10 -12.40
C ILE A 171 -11.35 17.07 -11.46
N LEU A 172 -10.01 17.04 -11.43
CA LEU A 172 -9.21 17.97 -10.65
C LEU A 172 -9.02 19.29 -11.43
N ASP A 173 -9.09 20.41 -10.70
CA ASP A 173 -8.63 21.66 -11.28
C ASP A 173 -7.12 21.63 -11.57
N THR A 174 -6.68 22.53 -12.44
CA THR A 174 -5.28 22.59 -12.89
C THR A 174 -4.28 22.76 -11.73
N GLY A 175 -4.65 23.50 -10.69
CA GLY A 175 -3.80 23.76 -9.52
C GLY A 175 -3.65 22.51 -8.66
N THR A 176 -4.75 21.87 -8.31
CA THR A 176 -4.78 20.61 -7.54
C THR A 176 -4.05 19.51 -8.29
N ARG A 177 -4.29 19.38 -9.59
CA ARG A 177 -3.63 18.39 -10.44
C ARG A 177 -2.11 18.57 -10.44
N LYS A 178 -1.59 19.79 -10.62
CA LYS A 178 -0.14 20.05 -10.58
C LYS A 178 0.49 19.71 -9.24
N LEU A 179 -0.17 19.99 -8.12
CA LEU A 179 0.30 19.61 -6.79
C LEU A 179 0.39 18.10 -6.65
N TRP A 180 -0.64 17.39 -7.10
CA TRP A 180 -0.72 15.94 -7.05
C TRP A 180 0.33 15.27 -7.94
N GLU A 181 0.47 15.71 -9.20
CA GLU A 181 1.49 15.21 -10.14
C GLU A 181 2.91 15.42 -9.59
N LYS A 182 3.18 16.59 -9.00
CA LYS A 182 4.47 16.88 -8.36
C LYS A 182 4.77 15.93 -7.19
N LEU A 183 3.77 15.65 -6.35
CA LEU A 183 3.93 14.74 -5.21
C LEU A 183 4.25 13.31 -5.64
N TYR A 184 3.59 12.81 -6.70
CA TYR A 184 3.69 11.42 -7.14
C TYR A 184 4.53 11.22 -8.41
N GLN A 185 5.31 12.22 -8.83
CA GLN A 185 6.13 12.14 -10.05
C GLN A 185 7.00 10.87 -10.08
N GLN A 186 7.72 10.59 -9.02
CA GLN A 186 8.60 9.42 -8.93
C GLN A 186 7.80 8.10 -8.93
N ASP A 187 6.59 8.10 -8.40
CA ASP A 187 5.73 6.92 -8.43
C ASP A 187 5.32 6.57 -9.86
N PHE A 188 5.03 7.56 -10.71
CA PHE A 188 4.74 7.33 -12.14
C PHE A 188 5.94 6.77 -12.87
N GLU A 189 7.12 7.36 -12.67
CA GLU A 189 8.36 6.90 -13.30
C GLU A 189 8.63 5.42 -12.95
N LEU A 190 8.47 5.05 -11.68
CA LEU A 190 8.66 3.69 -11.21
C LEU A 190 7.56 2.72 -11.70
N PHE A 191 6.31 3.17 -11.73
CA PHE A 191 5.18 2.33 -12.16
C PHE A 191 5.25 1.97 -13.64
N LEU A 192 5.71 2.88 -14.50
CA LEU A 192 5.86 2.64 -15.93
C LEU A 192 7.03 1.72 -16.29
N THR A 193 7.99 1.52 -15.38
CA THR A 193 9.19 0.69 -15.60
C THR A 193 9.07 -0.72 -15.02
N LYS A 194 7.97 -1.06 -14.37
CA LYS A 194 7.72 -2.35 -13.70
C LYS A 194 6.54 -3.08 -14.32
#